data_59107c4a51d36dcc04241404c335faf9
#
_entry.id   59107c4a51d36dcc04241404c335faf9
#
_cell.length_a   1.000
_cell.length_b   1.000
_cell.length_c   1.000
_cell.angle_alpha   90.00
_cell.angle_beta   90.00
_cell.angle_gamma   90.00
#
_symmetry.space_group_name_H-M   'P 1'
#
loop_
_entity.id
_entity.type
_entity.pdbx_description
1 polymer ?
#
loop_
_entity_poly.entity_id
_entity_poly.type
_entity_poly.pdbx_seq_one_letter_code
_entity_poly.pdbx_strand_id
1 'polypeptide(L)'
;SGDERDLLSYIMMKKKRVAVKTLQWRFPQLVMREKLQHLELLNLIRVTESFSRPRTISGSGEASDIPEEKAEGAQWEALTLTDAQRNAHSKIENSLKKGEFRVFLLYGVTGSGKTEVYLRLAEHVQKSGRQVLLMVPEIALTAVIAAQFRRVFGERVAIQHSGLSEGERHDQWQRIRHGKADIVVGTRSSVFCPLN
;
A
#
# COMPACT_ATOMS: atom_id res chain seq x y z
N SER A 1 -4.69 26.70 33.40
CA SER A 1 -5.72 25.83 34.03
C SER A 1 -5.04 24.59 34.60
N GLY A 2 -5.69 23.91 35.60
CA GLY A 2 -5.13 22.68 36.20
C GLY A 2 -4.81 21.65 35.15
N ASP A 3 -5.71 21.46 34.20
CA ASP A 3 -5.61 20.51 33.09
C ASP A 3 -4.40 20.72 32.17
N GLU A 4 -3.99 21.98 31.95
CA GLU A 4 -2.81 22.27 31.12
C GLU A 4 -1.52 21.92 31.87
N ARG A 5 -1.49 22.08 33.20
CA ARG A 5 -0.35 21.66 33.99
C ARG A 5 -0.19 20.16 34.01
N ASP A 6 -1.28 19.40 34.09
CA ASP A 6 -1.27 17.95 34.06
C ASP A 6 -0.84 17.42 32.70
N LEU A 7 -1.34 18.04 31.63
CA LEU A 7 -0.93 17.71 30.24
C LEU A 7 0.56 18.00 30.03
N LEU A 8 1.04 19.17 30.46
CA LEU A 8 2.45 19.55 30.30
C LEU A 8 3.35 18.65 31.16
N SER A 9 2.98 18.37 32.43
CA SER A 9 3.71 17.46 33.30
C SER A 9 3.83 16.06 32.68
N TYR A 10 2.77 15.56 32.09
CA TYR A 10 2.79 14.26 31.41
C TYR A 10 3.73 14.26 30.21
N ILE A 11 3.69 15.30 29.37
CA ILE A 11 4.58 15.43 28.19
C ILE A 11 6.05 15.50 28.66
N MET A 12 6.36 16.30 29.68
CA MET A 12 7.71 16.47 30.21
C MET A 12 8.24 15.17 30.86
N MET A 13 7.41 14.44 31.58
CA MET A 13 7.78 13.16 32.20
C MET A 13 8.20 12.10 31.19
N LYS A 14 7.63 12.12 29.98
CA LYS A 14 7.95 11.13 28.93
C LYS A 14 9.33 11.30 28.30
N LYS A 15 10.01 12.45 28.45
CA LYS A 15 11.35 12.75 27.88
C LYS A 15 11.52 12.39 26.39
N LYS A 16 10.42 12.16 25.66
CA LYS A 16 10.36 11.75 24.26
C LYS A 16 9.19 12.42 23.57
N ARG A 17 9.16 12.37 22.22
CA ARG A 17 7.98 12.82 21.48
C ARG A 17 6.76 11.99 21.87
N VAL A 18 5.65 12.67 22.11
CA VAL A 18 4.39 12.03 22.47
C VAL A 18 3.39 12.24 21.34
N ALA A 19 2.77 11.17 20.87
CA ALA A 19 1.77 11.27 19.81
C ALA A 19 0.49 11.95 20.34
N VAL A 20 -0.10 12.84 19.55
CA VAL A 20 -1.35 13.55 19.92
C VAL A 20 -2.48 12.56 20.24
N LYS A 21 -2.59 11.45 19.49
CA LYS A 21 -3.57 10.38 19.80
C LYS A 21 -3.41 9.80 21.21
N THR A 22 -2.19 9.65 21.69
CA THR A 22 -1.92 9.18 23.08
C THR A 22 -2.37 10.18 24.10
N LEU A 23 -2.20 11.48 23.82
CA LEU A 23 -2.69 12.55 24.71
C LEU A 23 -4.22 12.59 24.70
N GLN A 24 -4.87 12.49 23.56
CA GLN A 24 -6.33 12.43 23.43
C GLN A 24 -6.93 11.24 24.21
N TRP A 25 -6.29 10.08 24.13
CA TRP A 25 -6.74 8.90 24.87
C TRP A 25 -6.56 9.07 26.39
N ARG A 26 -5.49 9.71 26.84
CA ARG A 26 -5.17 9.89 28.27
C ARG A 26 -5.96 11.03 28.92
N PHE A 27 -6.32 12.04 28.14
CA PHE A 27 -7.06 13.23 28.57
C PHE A 27 -8.29 13.46 27.68
N PRO A 28 -9.28 12.55 27.69
CA PRO A 28 -10.42 12.60 26.77
C PRO A 28 -11.33 13.81 26.98
N GLN A 29 -11.29 14.42 28.17
CA GLN A 29 -12.07 15.61 28.54
C GLN A 29 -11.53 16.91 27.94
N LEU A 30 -10.30 16.88 27.35
CA LEU A 30 -9.67 18.10 26.85
C LEU A 30 -9.92 18.30 25.34
N VAL A 31 -10.21 19.54 24.96
CA VAL A 31 -10.16 19.97 23.56
C VAL A 31 -8.68 20.07 23.17
N MET A 32 -8.10 18.93 22.82
CA MET A 32 -6.67 18.76 22.67
C MET A 32 -6.03 19.77 21.71
N ARG A 33 -6.72 20.10 20.61
CA ARG A 33 -6.21 21.03 19.61
C ARG A 33 -5.96 22.44 20.19
N GLU A 34 -6.92 22.96 20.92
CA GLU A 34 -6.82 24.30 21.54
C GLU A 34 -5.73 24.34 22.60
N LYS A 35 -5.65 23.28 23.43
CA LYS A 35 -4.66 23.20 24.50
C LYS A 35 -3.22 23.07 23.96
N LEU A 36 -3.01 22.29 22.92
CA LEU A 36 -1.70 22.17 22.30
C LEU A 36 -1.30 23.48 21.59
N GLN A 37 -2.21 24.16 20.91
CA GLN A 37 -1.94 25.48 20.33
C GLN A 37 -1.56 26.52 21.38
N HIS A 38 -2.27 26.55 22.51
CA HIS A 38 -1.95 27.47 23.61
C HIS A 38 -0.57 27.20 24.22
N LEU A 39 -0.22 25.92 24.47
CA LEU A 39 1.09 25.54 24.96
C LEU A 39 2.23 25.83 23.97
N GLU A 40 1.94 25.74 22.69
CA GLU A 40 2.89 26.06 21.63
C GLU A 40 3.13 27.58 21.52
N LEU A 41 2.08 28.39 21.64
CA LEU A 41 2.18 29.87 21.70
C LEU A 41 3.02 30.33 22.89
N LEU A 42 2.97 29.60 24.02
CA LEU A 42 3.79 29.86 25.20
C LEU A 42 5.23 29.32 25.06
N ASN A 43 5.62 28.78 23.90
CA ASN A 43 6.90 28.15 23.65
C ASN A 43 7.26 26.98 24.61
N LEU A 44 6.28 26.37 25.25
CA LEU A 44 6.47 25.25 26.19
C LEU A 44 6.56 23.89 25.50
N ILE A 45 5.95 23.76 24.33
CA ILE A 45 5.99 22.58 23.48
C ILE A 45 6.16 23.00 22.02
N ARG A 46 6.53 22.05 21.18
CA ARG A 46 6.50 22.20 19.70
C ARG A 46 5.64 21.08 19.13
N VAL A 47 4.58 21.45 18.42
CA VAL A 47 3.77 20.51 17.67
C VAL A 47 4.40 20.34 16.29
N THR A 48 4.75 19.11 15.93
CA THR A 48 5.33 18.79 14.63
C THR A 48 4.50 17.70 13.96
N GLU A 49 4.15 17.89 12.71
CA GLU A 49 3.63 16.81 11.91
C GLU A 49 4.79 15.87 11.60
N SER A 50 4.73 14.67 12.14
CA SER A 50 5.64 13.61 11.79
C SER A 50 4.84 12.45 11.21
N PHE A 51 5.12 12.10 9.96
CA PHE A 51 4.67 10.83 9.44
C PHE A 51 5.55 9.76 10.09
N SER A 52 4.96 8.96 10.99
CA SER A 52 5.66 7.80 11.52
C SER A 52 5.97 6.88 10.35
N ARG A 53 7.24 6.56 10.17
CA ARG A 53 7.61 5.47 9.26
C ARG A 53 6.82 4.23 9.71
N PRO A 54 6.23 3.46 8.78
CA PRO A 54 5.64 2.19 9.16
C PRO A 54 6.67 1.41 9.95
N ARG A 55 6.26 0.87 11.09
CA ARG A 55 7.02 -0.22 11.68
C ARG A 55 7.01 -1.31 10.62
N THR A 56 8.18 -1.67 10.12
CA THR A 56 8.38 -2.98 9.51
C THR A 56 7.68 -3.96 10.42
N ILE A 57 6.71 -4.71 9.90
CA ILE A 57 5.95 -5.70 10.66
C ILE A 57 6.94 -6.80 11.02
N SER A 58 7.68 -6.60 12.13
CA SER A 58 8.32 -7.66 12.88
C SER A 58 7.31 -8.06 13.94
N GLY A 59 6.79 -9.25 13.75
CA GLY A 59 5.59 -9.82 14.31
C GLY A 59 5.34 -9.62 15.81
N SER A 60 4.09 -9.44 16.12
CA SER A 60 3.35 -10.19 17.15
C SER A 60 1.92 -9.67 17.19
N GLY A 61 0.98 -10.46 16.70
CA GLY A 61 -0.46 -10.20 16.77
C GLY A 61 -1.17 -10.86 15.59
N GLU A 62 -1.62 -12.06 15.79
CA GLU A 62 -2.60 -12.87 15.06
C GLU A 62 -3.19 -12.25 13.77
N ALA A 63 -2.46 -12.33 12.69
CA ALA A 63 -2.97 -12.32 11.34
C ALA A 63 -2.24 -13.46 10.63
N SER A 64 -3.03 -14.52 10.35
CA SER A 64 -2.72 -15.72 9.55
C SER A 64 -1.27 -15.82 9.04
N ASP A 65 -0.54 -16.82 9.56
CA ASP A 65 0.76 -17.29 9.09
C ASP A 65 0.76 -17.50 7.56
N ILE A 66 1.12 -16.47 6.82
CA ILE A 66 1.67 -16.63 5.49
C ILE A 66 3.18 -16.52 5.70
N PRO A 67 3.95 -17.60 5.49
CA PRO A 67 5.39 -17.57 5.66
C PRO A 67 5.97 -16.44 4.79
N GLU A 68 6.65 -15.47 5.40
CA GLU A 68 7.59 -14.61 4.70
C GLU A 68 8.80 -15.47 4.30
N GLU A 69 8.65 -16.26 3.25
CA GLU A 69 9.81 -16.72 2.52
C GLU A 69 10.50 -15.49 1.96
N LYS A 70 11.68 -15.19 2.49
CA LYS A 70 12.60 -14.21 1.95
C LYS A 70 12.79 -14.49 0.46
N ALA A 71 12.08 -13.75 -0.36
CA ALA A 71 12.26 -13.76 -1.81
C ALA A 71 13.52 -12.95 -2.15
N GLU A 72 14.69 -13.43 -1.69
CA GLU A 72 15.96 -13.02 -2.25
C GLU A 72 16.12 -13.78 -3.57
N GLY A 73 15.89 -13.09 -4.70
CA GLY A 73 16.45 -13.49 -5.99
C GLY A 73 15.93 -14.77 -6.62
N ALA A 74 14.78 -15.32 -6.18
CA ALA A 74 14.17 -16.41 -6.91
C ALA A 74 13.77 -15.91 -8.31
N GLN A 75 14.53 -16.30 -9.33
CA GLN A 75 14.14 -16.12 -10.70
C GLN A 75 12.76 -16.77 -10.86
N TRP A 76 11.73 -15.91 -11.09
CA TRP A 76 10.42 -16.40 -11.42
C TRP A 76 10.52 -17.19 -12.74
N GLU A 77 10.53 -18.51 -12.63
CA GLU A 77 10.45 -19.37 -13.83
C GLU A 77 9.05 -19.22 -14.40
N ALA A 78 8.98 -18.48 -15.46
CA ALA A 78 7.75 -18.25 -16.18
C ALA A 78 7.17 -19.57 -16.67
N LEU A 79 6.04 -19.99 -16.14
CA LEU A 79 5.32 -21.18 -16.59
C LEU A 79 5.06 -21.09 -18.09
N THR A 80 5.17 -22.19 -18.82
CA THR A 80 4.84 -22.22 -20.23
C THR A 80 3.34 -21.95 -20.40
N LEU A 81 3.00 -20.87 -21.10
CA LEU A 81 1.60 -20.54 -21.38
C LEU A 81 0.97 -21.62 -22.27
N THR A 82 -0.26 -22.00 -21.94
CA THR A 82 -1.10 -22.79 -22.87
C THR A 82 -1.41 -21.97 -24.13
N ASP A 83 -1.83 -22.63 -25.20
CA ASP A 83 -2.15 -21.93 -26.48
C ASP A 83 -3.28 -20.89 -26.29
N ALA A 84 -4.28 -21.19 -25.47
CA ALA A 84 -5.35 -20.26 -25.16
C ALA A 84 -4.83 -19.02 -24.40
N GLN A 85 -3.98 -19.21 -23.39
CA GLN A 85 -3.36 -18.12 -22.64
C GLN A 85 -2.43 -17.28 -23.54
N ARG A 86 -1.64 -17.92 -24.39
CA ARG A 86 -0.74 -17.26 -25.35
C ARG A 86 -1.52 -16.41 -26.35
N ASN A 87 -2.62 -16.93 -26.89
CA ASN A 87 -3.49 -16.19 -27.80
C ASN A 87 -4.12 -14.96 -27.10
N ALA A 88 -4.64 -15.13 -25.88
CA ALA A 88 -5.18 -14.03 -25.08
C ALA A 88 -4.11 -12.96 -24.79
N HIS A 89 -2.93 -13.38 -24.34
CA HIS A 89 -1.78 -12.50 -24.07
C HIS A 89 -1.40 -11.70 -25.33
N SER A 90 -1.18 -12.36 -26.47
CA SER A 90 -0.75 -11.72 -27.72
C SER A 90 -1.76 -10.69 -28.23
N LYS A 91 -3.06 -10.95 -28.10
CA LYS A 91 -4.10 -9.98 -28.50
C LYS A 91 -4.03 -8.69 -27.65
N ILE A 92 -3.85 -8.83 -26.35
CA ILE A 92 -3.76 -7.68 -25.44
C ILE A 92 -2.44 -6.94 -25.67
N GLU A 93 -1.33 -7.66 -25.75
CA GLU A 93 0.01 -7.11 -25.99
C GLU A 93 0.07 -6.29 -27.28
N ASN A 94 -0.55 -6.78 -28.36
CA ASN A 94 -0.61 -6.04 -29.63
C ASN A 94 -1.33 -4.69 -29.50
N SER A 95 -2.40 -4.60 -28.71
CA SER A 95 -3.08 -3.34 -28.44
C SER A 95 -2.23 -2.40 -27.55
N LEU A 96 -1.51 -2.95 -26.57
CA LEU A 96 -0.58 -2.21 -25.73
C LEU A 96 0.56 -1.59 -26.55
N LYS A 97 1.11 -2.33 -27.53
CA LYS A 97 2.17 -1.83 -28.44
C LYS A 97 1.68 -0.73 -29.36
N LYS A 98 0.42 -0.78 -29.77
CA LYS A 98 -0.19 0.26 -30.63
C LYS A 98 -0.61 1.51 -29.85
N GLY A 99 -0.62 1.46 -28.51
CA GLY A 99 -1.11 2.55 -27.67
C GLY A 99 -2.63 2.77 -27.77
N GLU A 100 -3.37 1.79 -28.26
CA GLU A 100 -4.82 1.86 -28.43
C GLU A 100 -5.53 1.57 -27.10
N PHE A 101 -6.49 2.41 -26.73
CA PHE A 101 -7.42 2.07 -25.66
C PHE A 101 -8.35 0.96 -26.12
N ARG A 102 -8.32 -0.19 -25.44
CA ARG A 102 -9.23 -1.31 -25.68
C ARG A 102 -9.66 -1.98 -24.39
N VAL A 103 -10.90 -2.44 -24.37
CA VAL A 103 -11.45 -3.28 -23.31
C VAL A 103 -11.40 -4.74 -23.76
N PHE A 104 -10.84 -5.60 -22.90
CA PHE A 104 -10.76 -7.04 -23.12
C PHE A 104 -11.51 -7.76 -21.99
N LEU A 105 -12.28 -8.76 -22.35
CA LEU A 105 -12.84 -9.72 -21.41
C LEU A 105 -12.02 -11.02 -21.47
N LEU A 106 -11.25 -11.29 -20.40
CA LEU A 106 -10.56 -12.56 -20.25
C LEU A 106 -11.50 -13.56 -19.54
N TYR A 107 -12.16 -14.39 -20.32
CA TYR A 107 -13.07 -15.40 -19.83
C TYR A 107 -12.36 -16.72 -19.53
N GLY A 108 -12.66 -17.34 -18.38
CA GLY A 108 -12.08 -18.62 -17.99
C GLY A 108 -12.54 -19.02 -16.58
N VAL A 109 -12.60 -20.30 -16.32
CA VAL A 109 -12.96 -20.86 -15.00
C VAL A 109 -11.90 -20.51 -13.94
N THR A 110 -12.24 -20.67 -12.67
CA THR A 110 -11.25 -20.54 -11.58
C THR A 110 -10.14 -21.57 -11.79
N GLY A 111 -8.88 -21.17 -11.58
CA GLY A 111 -7.73 -22.04 -11.82
C GLY A 111 -7.27 -22.15 -13.28
N SER A 112 -7.91 -21.50 -14.25
CA SER A 112 -7.47 -21.51 -15.66
C SER A 112 -6.18 -20.73 -15.94
N GLY A 113 -5.52 -20.19 -14.92
CA GLY A 113 -4.26 -19.46 -15.03
C GLY A 113 -4.41 -18.02 -15.55
N LYS A 114 -5.56 -17.37 -15.38
CA LYS A 114 -5.73 -15.94 -15.74
C LYS A 114 -4.69 -15.04 -15.09
N THR A 115 -4.30 -15.35 -13.86
CA THR A 115 -3.29 -14.57 -13.13
C THR A 115 -1.93 -14.60 -13.83
N GLU A 116 -1.55 -15.71 -14.43
CA GLU A 116 -0.31 -15.82 -15.21
C GLU A 116 -0.33 -14.87 -16.42
N VAL A 117 -1.46 -14.76 -17.10
CA VAL A 117 -1.63 -13.81 -18.21
C VAL A 117 -1.48 -12.36 -17.68
N TYR A 118 -2.08 -12.04 -16.53
CA TYR A 118 -1.94 -10.70 -15.92
C TYR A 118 -0.50 -10.38 -15.51
N LEU A 119 0.22 -11.34 -14.93
CA LEU A 119 1.62 -11.17 -14.53
C LEU A 119 2.50 -10.84 -15.75
N ARG A 120 2.34 -11.55 -16.86
CA ARG A 120 3.11 -11.29 -18.09
C ARG A 120 2.77 -9.97 -18.76
N LEU A 121 1.49 -9.61 -18.76
CA LEU A 121 1.08 -8.30 -19.25
C LEU A 121 1.63 -7.17 -18.38
N ALA A 122 1.62 -7.35 -17.05
CA ALA A 122 2.19 -6.39 -16.12
C ALA A 122 3.71 -6.23 -16.34
N GLU A 123 4.43 -7.32 -16.55
CA GLU A 123 5.85 -7.30 -16.89
C GLU A 123 6.12 -6.53 -18.19
N HIS A 124 5.33 -6.78 -19.22
CA HIS A 124 5.45 -6.07 -20.50
C HIS A 124 5.21 -4.56 -20.34
N VAL A 125 4.17 -4.18 -19.57
CA VAL A 125 3.84 -2.77 -19.31
C VAL A 125 4.94 -2.10 -18.48
N GLN A 126 5.45 -2.75 -17.44
CA GLN A 126 6.53 -2.24 -16.61
C GLN A 126 7.83 -2.02 -17.41
N LYS A 127 8.22 -3.00 -18.24
CA LYS A 127 9.39 -2.88 -19.14
C LYS A 127 9.27 -1.72 -20.13
N SER A 128 8.04 -1.31 -20.45
CA SER A 128 7.79 -0.13 -21.29
C SER A 128 7.76 1.20 -20.52
N GLY A 129 8.10 1.19 -19.21
CA GLY A 129 8.13 2.38 -18.37
C GLY A 129 6.74 2.88 -17.94
N ARG A 130 5.69 2.08 -18.16
CA ARG A 130 4.31 2.40 -17.78
C ARG A 130 3.91 1.72 -16.48
N GLN A 131 2.80 2.13 -15.90
CA GLN A 131 2.29 1.64 -14.63
C GLN A 131 1.08 0.71 -14.82
N VAL A 132 0.84 -0.15 -13.84
CA VAL A 132 -0.25 -1.14 -13.83
C VAL A 132 -1.14 -0.93 -12.63
N LEU A 133 -2.44 -0.84 -12.85
CA LEU A 133 -3.45 -0.90 -11.79
C LEU A 133 -4.21 -2.22 -11.88
N LEU A 134 -4.06 -3.06 -10.88
CA LEU A 134 -4.81 -4.30 -10.73
C LEU A 134 -5.87 -4.13 -9.64
N MET A 135 -7.12 -4.11 -10.05
CA MET A 135 -8.24 -3.97 -9.13
C MET A 135 -8.84 -5.33 -8.80
N VAL A 136 -9.01 -5.61 -7.51
CA VAL A 136 -9.64 -6.84 -7.01
C VAL A 136 -10.93 -6.49 -6.26
N PRO A 137 -11.95 -7.36 -6.31
CA PRO A 137 -13.26 -7.03 -5.73
C PRO A 137 -13.23 -6.93 -4.20
N GLU A 138 -12.35 -7.68 -3.53
CA GLU A 138 -12.34 -7.82 -2.07
C GLU A 138 -10.93 -7.66 -1.47
N ILE A 139 -10.87 -7.17 -0.22
CA ILE A 139 -9.61 -6.98 0.51
C ILE A 139 -8.88 -8.32 0.72
N ALA A 140 -9.59 -9.40 1.03
CA ALA A 140 -9.00 -10.73 1.23
C ALA A 140 -8.23 -11.21 -0.01
N LEU A 141 -8.77 -10.98 -1.20
CA LEU A 141 -8.10 -11.33 -2.46
C LEU A 141 -6.88 -10.43 -2.73
N THR A 142 -6.88 -9.20 -2.21
CA THR A 142 -5.76 -8.27 -2.39
C THR A 142 -4.46 -8.85 -1.84
N ALA A 143 -4.48 -9.45 -0.66
CA ALA A 143 -3.29 -10.03 -0.03
C ALA A 143 -2.72 -11.18 -0.87
N VAL A 144 -3.57 -12.10 -1.33
CA VAL A 144 -3.16 -13.26 -2.15
C VAL A 144 -2.55 -12.83 -3.48
N ILE A 145 -3.23 -11.95 -4.18
CA ILE A 145 -2.77 -11.44 -5.50
C ILE A 145 -1.51 -10.60 -5.32
N ALA A 146 -1.47 -9.74 -4.31
CA ALA A 146 -0.28 -8.92 -4.03
C ALA A 146 0.94 -9.78 -3.70
N ALA A 147 0.79 -10.90 -2.97
CA ALA A 147 1.88 -11.82 -2.71
C ALA A 147 2.43 -12.44 -4.01
N GLN A 148 1.56 -12.85 -4.94
CA GLN A 148 1.98 -13.37 -6.24
C GLN A 148 2.74 -12.32 -7.06
N PHE A 149 2.23 -11.08 -7.10
CA PHE A 149 2.88 -9.99 -7.81
C PHE A 149 4.21 -9.60 -7.15
N ARG A 150 4.30 -9.59 -5.82
CA ARG A 150 5.55 -9.31 -5.11
C ARG A 150 6.64 -10.34 -5.35
N ARG A 151 6.30 -11.62 -5.55
CA ARG A 151 7.29 -12.65 -5.93
C ARG A 151 7.97 -12.33 -7.26
N VAL A 152 7.28 -11.69 -8.19
CA VAL A 152 7.79 -11.36 -9.53
C VAL A 152 8.44 -9.98 -9.56
N PHE A 153 7.80 -8.98 -8.95
CA PHE A 153 8.15 -7.57 -9.09
C PHE A 153 8.73 -6.95 -7.81
N GLY A 154 8.84 -7.73 -6.74
CA GLY A 154 9.45 -7.29 -5.49
C GLY A 154 8.82 -6.00 -4.93
N GLU A 155 9.67 -5.06 -4.59
CA GLU A 155 9.31 -3.77 -4.01
C GLU A 155 8.60 -2.82 -5.00
N ARG A 156 8.50 -3.18 -6.27
CA ARG A 156 7.77 -2.39 -7.27
C ARG A 156 6.25 -2.51 -7.15
N VAL A 157 5.76 -3.34 -6.21
CA VAL A 157 4.33 -3.54 -5.94
C VAL A 157 3.88 -2.72 -4.73
N ALA A 158 2.89 -1.86 -4.93
CA ALA A 158 2.17 -1.15 -3.88
C ALA A 158 0.80 -1.77 -3.66
N ILE A 159 0.33 -1.74 -2.41
CA ILE A 159 -0.99 -2.25 -2.02
C ILE A 159 -1.85 -1.07 -1.57
N GLN A 160 -3.12 -1.01 -2.03
CA GLN A 160 -4.01 0.07 -1.67
C GLN A 160 -5.46 -0.42 -1.45
N HIS A 161 -5.90 -0.40 -0.21
CA HIS A 161 -7.29 -0.74 0.19
C HIS A 161 -7.68 -0.07 1.50
N SER A 162 -8.97 -0.05 1.80
CA SER A 162 -9.54 0.62 2.98
C SER A 162 -9.15 -0.04 4.32
N GLY A 163 -8.70 -1.28 4.32
CA GLY A 163 -8.23 -1.99 5.51
C GLY A 163 -6.84 -1.57 5.99
N LEU A 164 -6.08 -0.82 5.19
CA LEU A 164 -4.81 -0.24 5.62
C LEU A 164 -5.06 0.93 6.57
N SER A 165 -4.18 1.12 7.55
CA SER A 165 -4.15 2.33 8.37
C SER A 165 -3.87 3.57 7.52
N GLU A 166 -4.18 4.76 8.03
CA GLU A 166 -3.91 6.02 7.32
C GLU A 166 -2.42 6.20 7.00
N GLY A 167 -1.53 5.81 7.93
CA GLY A 167 -0.09 5.87 7.72
C GLY A 167 0.37 4.94 6.59
N GLU A 168 -0.08 3.69 6.61
CA GLU A 168 0.24 2.72 5.55
C GLU A 168 -0.28 3.18 4.18
N ARG A 169 -1.53 3.67 4.11
CA ARG A 169 -2.09 4.22 2.86
C ARG A 169 -1.27 5.39 2.34
N HIS A 170 -0.87 6.30 3.24
CA HIS A 170 -0.04 7.44 2.86
C HIS A 170 1.32 6.99 2.31
N ASP A 171 1.97 6.04 2.97
CA ASP A 171 3.27 5.53 2.52
C ASP A 171 3.17 4.83 1.16
N GLN A 172 2.16 3.98 0.96
CA GLN A 172 1.94 3.36 -0.35
C GLN A 172 1.66 4.42 -1.42
N TRP A 173 0.86 5.42 -1.11
CA TRP A 173 0.54 6.53 -2.00
C TRP A 173 1.81 7.32 -2.40
N GLN A 174 2.69 7.62 -1.44
CA GLN A 174 3.97 8.29 -1.69
C GLN A 174 4.91 7.42 -2.55
N ARG A 175 4.95 6.11 -2.33
CA ARG A 175 5.73 5.19 -3.16
C ARG A 175 5.29 5.21 -4.62
N ILE A 176 3.97 5.22 -4.86
CA ILE A 176 3.40 5.30 -6.21
C ILE A 176 3.76 6.65 -6.83
N ARG A 177 3.47 7.75 -6.14
CA ARG A 177 3.73 9.11 -6.63
C ARG A 177 5.19 9.38 -7.00
N HIS A 178 6.13 8.80 -6.26
CA HIS A 178 7.56 8.98 -6.51
C HIS A 178 8.16 7.92 -7.47
N GLY A 179 7.33 7.14 -8.13
CA GLY A 179 7.78 6.12 -9.07
C GLY A 179 8.57 4.96 -8.43
N LYS A 180 8.44 4.77 -7.11
CA LYS A 180 9.03 3.64 -6.38
C LYS A 180 8.21 2.35 -6.53
N ALA A 181 6.97 2.47 -6.98
CA ALA A 181 6.09 1.36 -7.31
C ALA A 181 5.40 1.64 -8.63
N ASP A 182 5.44 0.66 -9.53
CA ASP A 182 4.83 0.75 -10.86
C ASP A 182 3.56 -0.08 -10.94
N ILE A 183 3.38 -1.01 -10.02
CA ILE A 183 2.25 -1.92 -9.99
C ILE A 183 1.47 -1.67 -8.72
N VAL A 184 0.21 -1.32 -8.87
CA VAL A 184 -0.72 -1.10 -7.75
C VAL A 184 -1.74 -2.22 -7.73
N VAL A 185 -1.82 -2.93 -6.61
CA VAL A 185 -2.85 -3.95 -6.35
C VAL A 185 -3.79 -3.41 -5.28
N GLY A 186 -5.07 -3.33 -5.57
CA GLY A 186 -5.99 -2.79 -4.59
C GLY A 186 -7.46 -3.00 -4.89
N THR A 187 -8.32 -2.48 -4.01
CA THR A 187 -9.76 -2.50 -4.20
C THR A 187 -10.25 -1.28 -4.98
N ARG A 188 -11.55 -1.06 -5.08
CA ARG A 188 -12.14 0.04 -5.86
C ARG A 188 -11.53 1.42 -5.57
N SER A 189 -11.14 1.69 -4.32
CA SER A 189 -10.51 2.96 -3.95
C SER A 189 -9.13 3.19 -4.57
N SER A 190 -8.47 2.14 -5.06
CA SER A 190 -7.17 2.26 -5.71
C SER A 190 -7.20 2.98 -7.06
N VAL A 191 -8.40 3.20 -7.65
CA VAL A 191 -8.56 4.02 -8.86
C VAL A 191 -8.08 5.47 -8.66
N PHE A 192 -8.04 5.95 -7.42
CA PHE A 192 -7.57 7.29 -7.08
C PHE A 192 -6.07 7.36 -6.76
N CYS A 193 -5.32 6.29 -7.01
CA CYS A 193 -3.87 6.32 -6.84
C CYS A 193 -3.21 7.27 -7.85
N PRO A 194 -2.11 7.92 -7.47
CA PRO A 194 -1.40 8.88 -8.34
C PRO A 194 -0.53 8.13 -9.38
N LEU A 195 -1.19 7.41 -10.27
CA LEU A 195 -0.59 6.79 -11.44
C LEU A 195 -0.43 7.83 -12.55
N ASN A 196 0.68 7.75 -13.31
CA ASN A 196 0.98 8.63 -14.44
C ASN A 196 0.61 7.97 -15.76
#